data_a044facafd0166e83e533797e4387ef8
#
_entry.id   a044facafd0166e83e533797e4387ef8
#
_cell.length_a   1.000
_cell.length_b   1.000
_cell.length_c   1.000
_cell.angle_alpha   90.00
_cell.angle_beta   90.00
_cell.angle_gamma   90.00
#
_symmetry.space_group_name_H-M   'P 1'
#
loop_
_entity.id
_entity.type
_entity.pdbx_description
1 polymer ?
#
loop_
_entity_poly.entity_id
_entity_poly.type
_entity_poly.pdbx_seq_one_letter_code
_entity_poly.pdbx_strand_id
1 'polypeptide(L)' 'MNLDINQDNLYLLLPSKVSWVADMLSEDKNISIVEATKAIYSSDTYKQLETESTKLWNLGPVAIYQGMAD' A
#
# COMPACT_ATOMS: atom_id res chain seq x y z
N MET A 1 -21.78 1.47 7.85
CA MET A 1 -21.64 2.79 7.22
C MET A 1 -20.77 2.69 5.99
N ASN A 2 -21.29 3.13 4.86
CA ASN A 2 -20.52 3.13 3.62
C ASN A 2 -19.79 4.46 3.49
N LEU A 3 -18.47 4.40 3.46
CA LEU A 3 -17.65 5.55 3.14
C LEU A 3 -17.30 5.48 1.66
N ASP A 4 -17.79 6.42 0.90
CA ASP A 4 -17.35 6.55 -0.47
C ASP A 4 -15.93 7.12 -0.45
N ILE A 5 -14.97 6.32 -0.94
CA ILE A 5 -13.59 6.75 -0.95
C ILE A 5 -13.36 7.70 -2.11
N ASN A 6 -12.78 8.85 -1.80
CA ASN A 6 -12.38 9.85 -2.79
C ASN A 6 -11.00 10.38 -2.40
N GLN A 7 -10.48 11.31 -3.19
CA GLN A 7 -9.12 11.81 -2.96
C GLN A 7 -8.97 12.47 -1.59
N ASP A 8 -10.04 13.06 -1.06
CA ASP A 8 -9.98 13.77 0.21
C ASP A 8 -9.87 12.85 1.41
N ASN A 9 -10.43 11.64 1.34
CA ASN A 9 -10.43 10.71 2.48
C ASN A 9 -9.57 9.46 2.26
N LEU A 10 -8.93 9.34 1.11
CA LEU A 10 -8.12 8.16 0.78
C LEU A 10 -7.02 7.92 1.82
N TYR A 11 -6.45 8.98 2.38
CA TYR A 11 -5.38 8.87 3.37
C TYR A 11 -5.79 8.06 4.60
N LEU A 12 -7.09 7.91 4.84
CA LEU A 12 -7.58 7.13 5.97
C LEU A 12 -7.37 5.62 5.77
N LEU A 13 -7.29 5.17 4.53
CA LEU A 13 -7.07 3.76 4.20
C LEU A 13 -5.60 3.39 4.07
N LEU A 14 -4.76 4.33 3.67
CA LEU A 14 -3.38 4.02 3.29
C LEU A 14 -2.54 3.40 4.40
N PRO A 15 -2.63 3.87 5.67
CA PRO A 15 -1.80 3.28 6.71
C PRO A 15 -2.01 1.77 6.90
N SER A 16 -3.26 1.31 6.86
CA SER A 16 -3.56 -0.12 6.97
C SER A 16 -2.99 -0.91 5.80
N LYS A 17 -3.17 -0.40 4.59
CA LYS A 17 -2.66 -1.06 3.40
C LYS A 17 -1.14 -1.15 3.42
N VAL A 18 -0.48 -0.04 3.77
CA VAL A 18 0.98 -0.01 3.85
C VAL A 18 1.48 -0.99 4.90
N SER A 19 0.84 -1.03 6.06
CA SER A 19 1.25 -1.91 7.14
C SER A 19 1.20 -3.38 6.72
N TRP A 20 0.13 -3.80 6.06
CA TRP A 20 -0.01 -5.19 5.61
C TRP A 20 1.01 -5.54 4.52
N VAL A 21 1.20 -4.64 3.57
CA VAL A 21 2.19 -4.86 2.51
C VAL A 21 3.60 -4.89 3.09
N ALA A 22 3.87 -4.03 4.08
CA ALA A 22 5.18 -4.01 4.76
C ALA A 22 5.47 -5.34 5.46
N ASP A 23 4.45 -5.94 6.11
CA ASP A 23 4.61 -7.24 6.74
C ASP A 23 5.03 -8.30 5.72
N MET A 24 4.35 -8.33 4.59
CA MET A 24 4.66 -9.29 3.54
C MET A 24 6.06 -9.07 2.96
N LEU A 25 6.40 -7.81 2.72
CA LEU A 25 7.72 -7.47 2.17
C LEU A 25 8.84 -7.80 3.15
N SER A 26 8.62 -7.51 4.43
CA SER A 26 9.59 -7.80 5.49
C SER A 26 9.90 -9.30 5.55
N GLU A 27 8.87 -10.13 5.52
CA GLU A 27 9.05 -11.58 5.55
C GLU A 27 9.71 -12.11 4.28
N ASP A 28 9.26 -11.62 3.12
CA ASP A 28 9.72 -12.12 1.84
C ASP A 28 11.18 -11.76 1.57
N LYS A 29 11.59 -10.57 1.96
CA LYS A 29 12.96 -10.07 1.72
C LYS A 29 13.86 -10.17 2.92
N ASN A 30 13.34 -10.64 4.05
CA ASN A 30 14.09 -10.77 5.30
C ASN A 30 14.72 -9.43 5.73
N ILE A 31 13.93 -8.38 5.68
CA ILE A 31 14.31 -7.04 6.10
C ILE A 31 13.42 -6.59 7.24
N SER A 32 13.80 -5.53 7.94
CA SER A 32 12.98 -5.01 9.05
C SER A 32 11.68 -4.38 8.53
N ILE A 33 10.68 -4.29 9.43
CA ILE A 33 9.43 -3.61 9.10
C ILE A 33 9.68 -2.15 8.72
N VAL A 34 10.63 -1.50 9.39
CA VAL A 34 10.97 -0.10 9.11
C VAL A 34 11.52 0.02 7.68
N GLU A 35 12.44 -0.86 7.30
CA GLU A 35 12.99 -0.85 5.95
C GLU A 35 11.93 -1.15 4.91
N ALA A 36 11.05 -2.11 5.18
CA ALA A 36 9.95 -2.46 4.29
C ALA A 36 9.02 -1.26 4.08
N THR A 37 8.67 -0.58 5.17
CA THR A 37 7.80 0.60 5.11
C THR A 37 8.42 1.71 4.28
N LYS A 38 9.72 1.96 4.48
CA LYS A 38 10.43 2.98 3.70
C LYS A 38 10.44 2.63 2.22
N ALA A 39 10.66 1.35 1.90
CA ALA A 39 10.67 0.91 0.51
C ALA A 39 9.31 1.15 -0.15
N ILE A 40 8.21 0.88 0.56
CA ILE A 40 6.88 1.10 0.05
C ILE A 40 6.65 2.58 -0.25
N TYR A 41 6.98 3.45 0.69
CA TYR A 41 6.77 4.89 0.51
C TYR A 41 7.60 5.47 -0.64
N SER A 42 8.71 4.82 -0.98
CA SER A 42 9.56 5.25 -2.09
C SER A 42 9.17 4.63 -3.43
N SER A 43 8.19 3.72 -3.44
CA SER A 43 7.83 2.98 -4.63
C SER A 43 6.84 3.74 -5.51
N ASP A 44 6.83 3.43 -6.80
CA ASP A 44 5.82 3.93 -7.71
C ASP A 44 4.43 3.40 -7.34
N THR A 45 4.37 2.20 -6.78
CA THR A 45 3.12 1.61 -6.33
C THR A 45 2.46 2.49 -5.27
N TYR A 46 3.24 3.06 -4.34
CA TYR A 46 2.67 3.94 -3.34
C TYR A 46 2.09 5.21 -3.97
N LYS A 47 2.76 5.76 -4.97
CA LYS A 47 2.23 6.93 -5.68
C LYS A 47 0.89 6.64 -6.31
N GLN A 48 0.72 5.42 -6.85
CA GLN A 48 -0.56 5.01 -7.39
C GLN A 48 -1.59 4.79 -6.30
N LEU A 49 -1.18 4.22 -5.15
CA LEU A 49 -2.08 4.02 -4.02
C LEU A 49 -2.65 5.33 -3.51
N GLU A 50 -1.83 6.37 -3.43
CA GLU A 50 -2.29 7.65 -2.90
C GLU A 50 -3.10 8.47 -3.90
N THR A 51 -3.21 8.00 -5.14
CA THR A 51 -4.01 8.65 -6.17
C THR A 51 -5.33 7.90 -6.33
N GLU A 52 -6.42 8.53 -5.94
CA GLU A 52 -7.74 7.88 -5.92
C GLU A 52 -8.15 7.35 -7.29
N SER A 53 -7.86 8.09 -8.35
CA SER A 53 -8.31 7.72 -9.69
C SER A 53 -7.73 6.41 -10.22
N THR A 54 -6.59 5.95 -9.67
CA THR A 54 -6.01 4.67 -10.09
C THR A 54 -6.79 3.48 -9.56
N LYS A 55 -7.58 3.65 -8.51
CA LYS A 55 -8.33 2.59 -7.82
C LYS A 55 -7.43 1.48 -7.24
N LEU A 56 -6.12 1.67 -7.23
CA LEU A 56 -5.21 0.66 -6.69
C LEU A 56 -5.47 0.41 -5.21
N TRP A 57 -5.87 1.45 -4.48
CA TRP A 57 -6.22 1.36 -3.06
C TRP A 57 -7.37 0.38 -2.81
N ASN A 58 -8.16 0.06 -3.84
CA ASN A 58 -9.30 -0.85 -3.71
C ASN A 58 -8.87 -2.32 -3.73
N LEU A 59 -7.62 -2.61 -4.05
CA LEU A 59 -7.11 -3.97 -4.08
C LEU A 59 -6.71 -4.44 -2.69
N GLY A 60 -6.74 -5.76 -2.48
CA GLY A 60 -6.24 -6.34 -1.25
C GLY A 60 -4.73 -6.24 -1.16
N PRO A 61 -4.16 -6.41 0.06
CA PRO A 61 -2.72 -6.28 0.26
C PRO A 61 -1.88 -7.23 -0.59
N VAL A 62 -2.36 -8.44 -0.80
CA VAL A 62 -1.62 -9.43 -1.60
C VAL A 62 -1.48 -8.94 -3.05
N ALA A 63 -2.56 -8.43 -3.63
CA ALA A 63 -2.53 -7.94 -5.01
C ALA A 63 -1.62 -6.72 -5.14
N ILE A 64 -1.65 -5.83 -4.15
CA ILE A 64 -0.79 -4.65 -4.12
C ILE A 64 0.68 -5.08 -4.06
N TYR A 65 0.98 -6.03 -3.17
CA TYR A 65 2.35 -6.51 -3.01
C TYR A 65 2.85 -7.20 -4.28
N GLN A 66 2.02 -7.99 -4.93
CA GLN A 66 2.40 -8.66 -6.17
C GLN A 66 2.76 -7.64 -7.26
N GLY A 67 2.01 -6.54 -7.33
CA GLY A 67 2.33 -5.47 -8.27
C GLY A 67 3.66 -4.80 -7.97
N MET A 68 4.02 -4.69 -6.70
CA MET A 68 5.32 -4.13 -6.30
C MET A 68 6.48 -5.08 -6.63
N ALA A 69 6.25 -6.38 -6.48
CA ALA A 69 7.31 -7.38 -6.63
C ALA A 69 7.72 -7.57 -8.09
N ASP A 70 6.84 -7.20 -9.00
CA ASP A 70 7.16 -7.26 -10.44
C ASP A 70 7.97 -6.02 -10.85
#